data_597c8610ec0eaee69f3fbf701c1f96b3
#
_entry.id   597c8610ec0eaee69f3fbf701c1f96b3
#
_cell.length_a   1.000
_cell.length_b   1.000
_cell.length_c   1.000
_cell.angle_alpha   90.00
_cell.angle_beta   90.00
_cell.angle_gamma   90.00
#
_symmetry.space_group_name_H-M   'P 1'
#
loop_
_entity.id
_entity.type
_entity.pdbx_description
1 polymer ?
#
loop_
_entity_poly.entity_id
_entity_poly.type
_entity_poly.pdbx_seq_one_letter_code
_entity_poly.pdbx_strand_id
1 'polypeptide(L)'
;MRKLASLVFAIVSGLSFGALAAKETIHQQGRMFSVENVTIKKGEALTFLNDDSVPHNIMSSSKGNEFNLGSQAPGTSTDVTFKEAGDAQVICAIHPRMKMTVKIED
;
A
#
# COMPACT_ATOMS: atom_id res chain seq x y z
N MET A 1 -2.22 -18.10 40.60
CA MET A 1 -2.16 -18.00 40.04
C MET A 1 -2.28 -17.47 39.14
N ARG A 2 -2.38 -17.21 39.23
CA ARG A 2 -2.33 -16.81 38.36
C ARG A 2 -1.96 -16.54 37.49
N LYS A 3 -1.45 -16.47 37.38
CA LYS A 3 -0.84 -16.25 36.48
C LYS A 3 -0.87 -16.47 35.41
N LEU A 4 -0.89 -16.83 35.48
CA LEU A 4 -0.71 -17.07 34.38
C LEU A 4 -1.19 -16.77 33.44
N ALA A 5 -1.45 -16.64 33.43
CA ALA A 5 -1.72 -16.52 32.43
C ALA A 5 -1.58 -15.90 31.69
N SER A 6 -1.33 -15.66 31.69
CA SER A 6 -1.05 -15.33 30.78
C SER A 6 -0.59 -15.25 30.01
N LEU A 7 -0.24 -15.62 30.11
CA LEU A 7 0.35 -15.73 29.20
C LEU A 7 0.18 -15.68 28.22
N VAL A 8 0.03 -15.77 28.41
CA VAL A 8 0.09 -15.95 27.34
C VAL A 8 -0.27 -15.43 26.46
N PHE A 9 -0.45 -15.21 26.52
CA PHE A 9 -0.61 -15.03 25.42
C PHE A 9 -0.23 -14.38 24.68
N ALA A 10 0.03 -14.11 24.82
CA ALA A 10 0.49 -13.55 23.94
C ALA A 10 1.01 -14.00 23.04
N ILE A 11 1.25 -14.61 23.04
CA ILE A 11 1.77 -15.08 22.26
C ILE A 11 1.29 -15.16 21.22
N VAL A 12 0.89 -15.26 21.39
CA VAL A 12 0.62 -15.58 20.44
C VAL A 12 0.51 -14.92 19.57
N SER A 13 0.46 -14.47 19.70
CA SER A 13 0.31 -14.09 18.80
C SER A 13 0.92 -13.79 17.97
N GLY A 14 1.39 -13.64 18.11
CA GLY A 14 2.11 -13.29 17.23
C GLY A 14 2.20 -14.04 16.25
N LEU A 15 1.89 -14.67 16.45
CA LEU A 15 2.07 -15.36 15.54
C LEU A 15 1.53 -15.03 14.48
N SER A 16 1.22 -14.28 14.40
CA SER A 16 0.75 -14.07 13.30
C SER A 16 1.60 -14.00 12.28
N PHE A 17 1.74 -14.97 11.70
CA PHE A 17 2.47 -15.00 10.62
C PHE A 17 1.67 -14.75 9.47
N GLY A 18 0.50 -14.35 9.47
CA GLY A 18 -0.32 -14.13 8.34
C GLY A 18 0.18 -12.96 7.56
N ALA A 19 -0.50 -12.59 6.53
CA ALA A 19 -0.16 -11.45 5.72
C ALA A 19 -0.08 -10.22 6.60
N LEU A 20 0.89 -9.38 6.34
CA LEU A 20 1.00 -8.12 7.03
C LEU A 20 -0.12 -7.21 6.59
N ALA A 21 -0.68 -6.47 7.49
CA ALA A 21 -1.62 -5.43 7.14
C ALA A 21 -0.89 -4.36 6.35
N ALA A 22 -1.58 -3.70 5.45
CA ALA A 22 -1.00 -2.60 4.71
C ALA A 22 -0.64 -1.47 5.69
N LYS A 23 0.45 -0.76 5.40
CA LYS A 23 0.97 0.28 6.27
C LYS A 23 0.01 1.46 6.36
N GLU A 24 -0.56 1.84 5.24
CA GLU A 24 -1.58 2.87 5.23
C GLU A 24 -2.38 2.79 3.94
N THR A 25 -3.49 3.49 3.91
CA THR A 25 -4.35 3.55 2.75
C THR A 25 -4.10 4.85 2.00
N ILE A 26 -3.81 4.72 0.72
CA ILE A 26 -3.65 5.85 -0.19
C ILE A 26 -4.97 6.00 -0.92
N HIS A 27 -5.64 7.12 -0.71
CA HIS A 27 -6.93 7.38 -1.34
C HIS A 27 -6.72 8.07 -2.68
N GLN A 28 -7.61 7.80 -3.61
CA GLN A 28 -7.64 8.47 -4.91
C GLN A 28 -8.95 9.23 -4.96
N GLN A 29 -8.86 10.54 -5.00
CA GLN A 29 -10.05 11.38 -5.02
C GLN A 29 -9.75 12.68 -5.75
N GLY A 30 -10.68 13.14 -6.58
CA GLY A 30 -10.47 14.34 -7.36
C GLY A 30 -9.34 14.19 -8.36
N ARG A 31 -9.10 12.96 -8.82
CA ARG A 31 -8.00 12.62 -9.71
C ARG A 31 -6.65 12.99 -9.11
N MET A 32 -6.52 12.74 -7.82
CA MET A 32 -5.30 12.99 -7.06
C MET A 32 -5.08 11.85 -6.09
N PHE A 33 -3.83 11.59 -5.71
CA PHE A 33 -3.53 10.73 -4.57
C PHE A 33 -3.63 11.56 -3.29
N SER A 34 -3.99 10.93 -2.20
CA SER A 34 -4.16 11.62 -0.92
C SER A 34 -2.86 12.17 -0.35
N VAL A 35 -1.71 11.69 -0.82
CA VAL A 35 -0.41 12.20 -0.41
C VAL A 35 0.51 12.27 -1.61
N GLU A 36 1.51 13.14 -1.56
CA GLU A 36 2.52 13.23 -2.61
C GLU A 36 3.69 12.30 -2.35
N ASN A 37 3.94 12.00 -1.09
CA ASN A 37 5.06 11.16 -0.68
C ASN A 37 4.66 10.31 0.51
N VAL A 38 5.17 9.09 0.56
CA VAL A 38 5.00 8.24 1.72
C VAL A 38 6.27 7.41 1.87
N THR A 39 6.68 7.17 3.11
CA THR A 39 7.87 6.36 3.40
C THR A 39 7.44 5.09 4.09
N ILE A 40 7.91 3.97 3.56
CA ILE A 40 7.66 2.65 4.15
C ILE A 40 8.95 1.86 4.16
N LYS A 41 8.92 0.72 4.80
CA LYS A 41 10.06 -0.19 4.81
C LYS A 41 9.89 -1.26 3.75
N LYS A 42 11.01 -1.77 3.29
CA LYS A 42 11.03 -2.85 2.32
C LYS A 42 10.17 -4.01 2.81
N GLY A 43 9.29 -4.50 1.95
CA GLY A 43 8.38 -5.59 2.27
C GLY A 43 7.02 -5.15 2.79
N GLU A 44 6.87 -3.86 3.09
CA GLU A 44 5.58 -3.36 3.54
C GLU A 44 4.67 -3.05 2.36
N ALA A 45 3.37 -3.01 2.63
CA ALA A 45 2.37 -2.79 1.60
C ALA A 45 1.60 -1.51 1.84
N LEU A 46 1.04 -0.98 0.76
CA LEU A 46 0.10 0.13 0.82
C LEU A 46 -1.20 -0.34 0.17
N THR A 47 -2.32 0.15 0.70
CA THR A 47 -3.62 -0.09 0.09
C THR A 47 -3.94 1.10 -0.80
N PHE A 48 -4.29 0.84 -2.05
CA PHE A 48 -4.75 1.90 -2.96
C PHE A 48 -6.26 1.77 -3.10
N LEU A 49 -6.98 2.76 -2.61
CA LEU A 49 -8.44 2.77 -2.59
C LEU A 49 -8.96 3.86 -3.52
N ASN A 50 -9.79 3.47 -4.47
CA ASN A 50 -10.39 4.45 -5.38
C ASN A 50 -11.66 5.04 -4.76
N ASP A 51 -11.53 6.24 -4.17
CA ASP A 51 -12.65 6.99 -3.60
C ASP A 51 -13.21 7.98 -4.60
N ASP A 52 -12.77 7.90 -5.84
CA ASP A 52 -13.25 8.81 -6.88
C ASP A 52 -14.50 8.24 -7.53
N SER A 53 -15.16 9.06 -8.32
CA SER A 53 -16.33 8.64 -9.09
C SER A 53 -15.96 8.12 -10.47
N VAL A 54 -14.67 8.10 -10.80
CA VAL A 54 -14.17 7.62 -12.10
C VAL A 54 -13.15 6.53 -11.87
N PRO A 55 -12.95 5.63 -12.84
CA PRO A 55 -11.94 4.59 -12.68
C PRO A 55 -10.54 5.16 -12.76
N HIS A 56 -9.60 4.45 -12.16
CA HIS A 56 -8.18 4.80 -12.21
C HIS A 56 -7.38 3.55 -12.56
N ASN A 57 -6.14 3.74 -13.02
CA ASN A 57 -5.26 2.63 -13.32
C ASN A 57 -3.90 2.91 -12.70
N ILE A 58 -3.74 2.45 -11.48
CA ILE A 58 -2.53 2.74 -10.68
C ILE A 58 -1.42 1.80 -11.09
N MET A 59 -0.24 2.35 -11.34
CA MET A 59 0.88 1.55 -11.78
C MET A 59 2.21 2.17 -11.39
N SER A 60 3.25 1.36 -11.46
CA SER A 60 4.63 1.79 -11.27
C SER A 60 5.49 1.05 -12.26
N SER A 61 6.41 1.77 -12.92
CA SER A 61 7.42 1.15 -13.75
C SER A 61 8.79 1.26 -13.11
N SER A 62 8.86 1.65 -11.84
CA SER A 62 10.13 1.80 -11.14
C SER A 62 10.78 0.44 -10.93
N LYS A 63 12.06 0.35 -11.22
CA LYS A 63 12.78 -0.92 -11.18
C LYS A 63 12.66 -1.58 -9.82
N GLY A 64 12.28 -2.84 -9.81
CA GLY A 64 12.14 -3.62 -8.59
C GLY A 64 10.77 -3.50 -7.93
N ASN A 65 9.99 -2.49 -8.32
CA ASN A 65 8.66 -2.27 -7.76
C ASN A 65 7.65 -2.01 -8.87
N GLU A 66 7.75 -2.77 -9.94
CA GLU A 66 6.85 -2.66 -11.08
C GLU A 66 5.51 -3.31 -10.74
N PHE A 67 4.44 -2.64 -11.06
CA PHE A 67 3.11 -3.23 -10.96
C PHE A 67 2.13 -2.42 -11.81
N ASN A 68 1.02 -3.05 -12.13
CA ASN A 68 -0.06 -2.40 -12.85
C ASN A 68 -1.37 -3.04 -12.37
N LEU A 69 -2.20 -2.25 -11.72
CA LEU A 69 -3.43 -2.78 -11.14
C LEU A 69 -4.57 -2.94 -12.16
N GLY A 70 -4.36 -2.47 -13.37
CA GLY A 70 -5.43 -2.46 -14.34
C GLY A 70 -6.48 -1.43 -13.96
N SER A 71 -7.64 -1.53 -14.55
CA SER A 71 -8.72 -0.58 -14.27
C SER A 71 -9.29 -0.85 -12.89
N GLN A 72 -9.25 0.17 -12.04
CA GLN A 72 -9.75 0.08 -10.68
C GLN A 72 -11.04 0.89 -10.59
N ALA A 73 -12.16 0.20 -10.47
CA ALA A 73 -13.47 0.85 -10.42
C ALA A 73 -13.65 1.65 -9.13
N PRO A 74 -14.52 2.66 -9.14
CA PRO A 74 -14.84 3.39 -7.92
C PRO A 74 -15.21 2.45 -6.77
N GLY A 75 -14.69 2.73 -5.60
CA GLY A 75 -14.98 1.96 -4.39
C GLY A 75 -14.13 0.72 -4.18
N THR A 76 -13.25 0.39 -5.12
CA THR A 76 -12.42 -0.80 -4.98
C THR A 76 -11.04 -0.46 -4.41
N SER A 77 -10.43 -1.44 -3.74
CA SER A 77 -9.10 -1.26 -3.15
C SER A 77 -8.21 -2.45 -3.48
N THR A 78 -6.91 -2.22 -3.51
CA THR A 78 -5.92 -3.24 -3.80
C THR A 78 -4.68 -2.96 -2.97
N ASP A 79 -4.11 -4.01 -2.37
CA ASP A 79 -2.87 -3.89 -1.62
C ASP A 79 -1.69 -4.17 -2.54
N VAL A 80 -0.64 -3.37 -2.41
CA VAL A 80 0.58 -3.54 -3.20
C VAL A 80 1.75 -3.61 -2.24
N THR A 81 2.55 -4.67 -2.33
CA THR A 81 3.75 -4.83 -1.53
C THR A 81 4.94 -4.26 -2.31
N PHE A 82 5.75 -3.45 -1.63
CA PHE A 82 6.95 -2.86 -2.24
C PHE A 82 8.17 -3.64 -1.78
N LYS A 83 8.86 -4.27 -2.72
CA LYS A 83 9.85 -5.29 -2.43
C LYS A 83 11.29 -4.79 -2.42
N GLU A 84 11.56 -3.69 -3.10
CA GLU A 84 12.93 -3.20 -3.24
C GLU A 84 13.07 -1.81 -2.63
N ALA A 85 14.18 -1.58 -1.94
CA ALA A 85 14.48 -0.25 -1.42
C ALA A 85 14.71 0.72 -2.58
N GLY A 86 14.38 1.97 -2.37
CA GLY A 86 14.52 3.02 -3.38
C GLY A 86 13.22 3.80 -3.50
N ASP A 87 13.15 4.66 -4.50
CA ASP A 87 11.95 5.46 -4.73
C ASP A 87 11.14 4.84 -5.85
N ALA A 88 9.86 4.60 -5.60
CA ALA A 88 8.95 4.13 -6.61
C ALA A 88 8.01 5.28 -7.00
N GLN A 89 7.94 5.55 -8.31
CA GLN A 89 7.01 6.55 -8.82
C GLN A 89 5.72 5.84 -9.16
N VAL A 90 4.65 6.22 -8.49
CA VAL A 90 3.33 5.62 -8.70
C VAL A 90 2.47 6.64 -9.43
N ILE A 91 1.85 6.20 -10.49
CA ILE A 91 1.05 7.08 -11.34
C ILE A 91 -0.29 6.45 -11.66
N CYS A 92 -1.19 7.25 -12.21
CA CYS A 92 -2.38 6.72 -12.84
C CYS A 92 -2.18 6.81 -14.35
N ALA A 93 -2.30 5.66 -15.04
CA ALA A 93 -2.02 5.61 -16.47
C ALA A 93 -2.97 6.46 -17.32
N ILE A 94 -4.17 6.72 -16.82
CA ILE A 94 -5.18 7.49 -17.58
C ILE A 94 -5.34 8.92 -17.07
N HIS A 95 -4.66 9.28 -16.00
CA HIS A 95 -4.67 10.65 -15.48
C HIS A 95 -3.22 11.02 -15.15
N PRO A 96 -2.44 11.47 -16.14
CA PRO A 96 -0.99 11.64 -15.95
C PRO A 96 -0.56 12.58 -14.83
N ARG A 97 -1.43 13.46 -14.38
CA ARG A 97 -1.08 14.33 -13.26
C ARG A 97 -1.18 13.63 -11.91
N MET A 98 -1.85 12.49 -11.86
CA MET A 98 -1.92 11.69 -10.65
C MET A 98 -0.61 10.96 -10.46
N LYS A 99 0.20 11.42 -9.53
CA LYS A 99 1.47 10.77 -9.26
C LYS A 99 1.87 10.99 -7.81
N MET A 100 2.61 10.05 -7.28
CA MET A 100 3.16 10.13 -5.94
C MET A 100 4.46 9.34 -5.89
N THR A 101 5.26 9.59 -4.89
CA THR A 101 6.50 8.86 -4.67
C THR A 101 6.36 8.02 -3.41
N VAL A 102 6.70 6.74 -3.52
CA VAL A 102 6.83 5.86 -2.36
C VAL A 102 8.32 5.68 -2.12
N LYS A 103 8.77 6.09 -0.94
CA LYS A 103 10.17 5.93 -0.56
C LYS A 103 10.26 4.65 0.26
N ILE A 104 10.96 3.66 -0.26
CA ILE A 104 11.09 2.36 0.40
C ILE A 104 12.48 2.28 1.01
N GLU A 105 12.54 2.12 2.33
CA GLU A 105 13.78 2.01 3.08
C GLU A 105 14.09 0.57 3.42
N ASP A 106 15.36 0.28 3.59
CA ASP A 106 15.80 -1.05 4.02
C ASP A 106 15.33 -1.39 5.42
#